data_c478aef0e61856d9492e1c283a1dd200
#
_entry.id   c478aef0e61856d9492e1c283a1dd200
#
_cell.length_a   1.000
_cell.length_b   1.000
_cell.length_c   1.000
_cell.angle_alpha   90.00
_cell.angle_beta   90.00
_cell.angle_gamma   90.00
#
_symmetry.space_group_name_H-M   'P 1'
#
loop_
_entity.id
_entity.type
_entity.pdbx_description
1 polymer ?
#
loop_
_entity_poly.entity_id
_entity_poly.type
_entity_poly.pdbx_seq_one_letter_code
_entity_poly.pdbx_strand_id
1 'polypeptide(L)'
;CRDSQALSQPNVPKKNSTTAVSLAILGLVAALLAWRIVATNMAELIVQDGGEDAAALALNWNKKNAQAQFSEGLRIAKANPADATAYLSSAIRNNPTDGPAYAAIARLKEDNGNLAAAEEAMQAATQMAPRRVDVQLEAARFWFRRGDIARAMGHMDVVLTFGDSLRDELFPVLLNLAEDPATREIAHAKLLKQRITWWPQFFNYAAAKATNIETLRVLFQMQTGGPNAVTTKGLQAYLQRLQRENLW
;
A
#
# COMPACT_ATOMS: atom_id res chain seq x y z
N CYS A 1 85.22 51.24 -18.30
CA CYS A 1 84.00 51.07 -17.57
C CYS A 1 82.93 50.70 -18.57
N ARG A 2 82.46 49.42 -18.51
CA ARG A 2 81.31 48.92 -19.26
C ARG A 2 80.40 48.28 -18.24
N ASP A 3 79.28 48.94 -17.97
CA ASP A 3 78.22 48.40 -17.14
C ASP A 3 77.41 47.42 -17.94
N SER A 4 77.50 46.12 -17.55
CA SER A 4 76.64 45.05 -18.10
C SER A 4 75.35 45.03 -17.29
N GLN A 5 74.31 45.64 -17.85
CA GLN A 5 72.94 45.45 -17.34
C GLN A 5 72.48 44.02 -17.63
N ALA A 6 72.40 43.21 -16.57
CA ALA A 6 71.71 41.89 -16.60
C ALA A 6 70.21 42.12 -16.71
N LEU A 7 69.64 41.84 -17.88
CA LEU A 7 68.17 41.78 -18.07
C LEU A 7 67.61 40.61 -17.25
N SER A 8 66.87 40.93 -16.18
CA SER A 8 66.13 39.92 -15.42
C SER A 8 64.96 39.37 -16.28
N GLN A 9 65.01 38.10 -16.58
CA GLN A 9 63.90 37.43 -17.26
C GLN A 9 62.64 37.42 -16.39
N PRO A 10 61.45 37.70 -16.96
CA PRO A 10 60.21 37.64 -16.21
C PRO A 10 59.92 36.17 -15.77
N ASN A 11 59.69 36.00 -14.49
CA ASN A 11 59.34 34.73 -13.86
C ASN A 11 57.93 34.31 -14.32
N VAL A 12 57.83 33.44 -15.33
CA VAL A 12 56.56 32.90 -15.82
C VAL A 12 56.07 31.93 -14.75
N PRO A 13 54.90 32.19 -14.10
CA PRO A 13 54.38 31.27 -13.08
C PRO A 13 54.11 29.91 -13.71
N LYS A 14 54.76 28.85 -13.21
CA LYS A 14 54.41 27.46 -13.57
C LYS A 14 52.95 27.23 -13.27
N LYS A 15 52.13 27.14 -14.29
CA LYS A 15 50.72 26.84 -14.24
C LYS A 15 50.57 25.51 -13.48
N ASN A 16 50.06 25.56 -12.26
CA ASN A 16 49.95 24.40 -11.37
C ASN A 16 49.10 23.30 -12.04
N SER A 17 49.73 22.24 -12.54
CA SER A 17 49.09 21.06 -13.13
C SER A 17 48.09 20.42 -12.17
N THR A 18 48.33 20.54 -10.87
CA THR A 18 47.43 20.08 -9.80
C THR A 18 46.06 20.79 -9.80
N THR A 19 45.99 22.09 -10.07
CA THR A 19 44.74 22.85 -10.16
C THR A 19 43.89 22.41 -11.37
N ALA A 20 44.55 22.18 -12.51
CA ALA A 20 43.87 21.71 -13.72
C ALA A 20 43.30 20.29 -13.54
N VAL A 21 44.03 19.37 -12.87
CA VAL A 21 43.56 18.03 -12.54
C VAL A 21 42.39 18.06 -11.57
N SER A 22 42.46 18.91 -10.51
CA SER A 22 41.35 19.05 -9.55
C SER A 22 40.08 19.60 -10.20
N LEU A 23 40.18 20.56 -11.11
CA LEU A 23 39.04 21.09 -11.88
C LEU A 23 38.44 20.03 -12.82
N ALA A 24 39.27 19.22 -13.47
CA ALA A 24 38.80 18.13 -14.32
C ALA A 24 38.03 17.05 -13.50
N ILE A 25 38.55 16.69 -12.33
CA ILE A 25 37.88 15.75 -11.43
C ILE A 25 36.53 16.32 -10.95
N LEU A 26 36.51 17.59 -10.53
CA LEU A 26 35.29 18.25 -10.11
C LEU A 26 34.24 18.29 -11.23
N GLY A 27 34.69 18.63 -12.45
CA GLY A 27 33.81 18.61 -13.63
C GLY A 27 33.25 17.23 -13.94
N LEU A 28 34.06 16.15 -13.83
CA LEU A 28 33.62 14.76 -14.00
C LEU A 28 32.58 14.37 -12.94
N VAL A 29 32.84 14.69 -11.68
CA VAL A 29 31.89 14.41 -10.58
C VAL A 29 30.58 15.15 -10.79
N ALA A 30 30.62 16.43 -11.18
CA ALA A 30 29.42 17.21 -11.48
C ALA A 30 28.64 16.61 -12.65
N ALA A 31 29.29 16.18 -13.72
CA ALA A 31 28.65 15.54 -14.86
C ALA A 31 28.00 14.20 -14.49
N LEU A 32 28.67 13.38 -13.67
CA LEU A 32 28.11 12.12 -13.16
C LEU A 32 26.89 12.33 -12.26
N LEU A 33 26.92 13.35 -11.40
CA LEU A 33 25.79 13.72 -10.56
C LEU A 33 24.61 14.21 -11.39
N ALA A 34 24.86 15.09 -12.37
CA ALA A 34 23.84 15.58 -13.29
C ALA A 34 23.20 14.44 -14.08
N TRP A 35 24.01 13.53 -14.63
CA TRP A 35 23.53 12.34 -15.32
C TRP A 35 22.65 11.47 -14.41
N ARG A 36 23.08 11.24 -13.15
CA ARG A 36 22.31 10.45 -12.19
C ARG A 36 20.95 11.08 -11.88
N ILE A 37 20.90 12.40 -11.73
CA ILE A 37 19.65 13.15 -11.52
C ILE A 37 18.72 12.95 -12.73
N VAL A 38 19.23 13.15 -13.95
CA VAL A 38 18.44 12.97 -15.18
C VAL A 38 17.91 11.53 -15.28
N ALA A 39 18.78 10.54 -15.10
CA ALA A 39 18.39 9.14 -15.20
C ALA A 39 17.32 8.74 -14.15
N THR A 40 17.43 9.25 -12.92
CA THR A 40 16.44 8.98 -11.88
C THR A 40 15.09 9.61 -12.20
N ASN A 41 15.09 10.89 -12.61
CA ASN A 41 13.85 11.60 -12.95
C ASN A 41 13.17 11.04 -14.20
N MET A 42 13.95 10.65 -15.22
CA MET A 42 13.39 10.00 -16.43
C MET A 42 12.76 8.67 -16.10
N ALA A 43 13.40 7.84 -15.25
CA ALA A 43 12.80 6.59 -14.81
C ALA A 43 11.48 6.80 -14.06
N GLU A 44 11.42 7.80 -13.21
CA GLU A 44 10.21 8.15 -12.44
C GLU A 44 9.07 8.59 -13.38
N LEU A 45 9.34 9.52 -14.30
CA LEU A 45 8.36 9.98 -15.28
C LEU A 45 7.79 8.85 -16.13
N ILE A 46 8.67 7.97 -16.64
CA ILE A 46 8.26 6.83 -17.49
C ILE A 46 7.33 5.88 -16.70
N VAL A 47 7.63 5.61 -15.43
CA VAL A 47 6.76 4.75 -14.60
C VAL A 47 5.41 5.40 -14.34
N GLN A 48 5.38 6.73 -14.14
CA GLN A 48 4.14 7.47 -13.91
C GLN A 48 3.21 7.49 -15.13
N ASP A 49 3.76 7.49 -16.33
CA ASP A 49 2.98 7.43 -17.59
C ASP A 49 2.22 6.10 -17.75
N GLY A 50 2.65 5.02 -17.10
CA GLY A 50 1.86 3.78 -16.93
C GLY A 50 1.66 2.96 -18.20
N GLY A 51 2.47 3.14 -19.24
CA GLY A 51 2.44 2.33 -20.47
C GLY A 51 2.83 0.87 -20.21
N GLU A 52 2.44 -0.04 -21.10
CA GLU A 52 2.67 -1.49 -20.97
C GLU A 52 4.16 -1.84 -20.74
N ASP A 53 5.07 -1.13 -21.42
CA ASP A 53 6.52 -1.31 -21.30
C ASP A 53 7.20 -0.27 -20.38
N ALA A 54 6.44 0.57 -19.70
CA ALA A 54 6.96 1.68 -18.91
C ALA A 54 7.97 1.21 -17.86
N ALA A 55 7.69 0.09 -17.18
CA ALA A 55 8.58 -0.47 -16.17
C ALA A 55 9.93 -0.91 -16.78
N ALA A 56 9.92 -1.61 -17.89
CA ALA A 56 11.12 -2.06 -18.57
C ALA A 56 11.95 -0.87 -19.11
N LEU A 57 11.29 0.13 -19.70
CA LEU A 57 11.96 1.36 -20.15
C LEU A 57 12.56 2.16 -19.00
N ALA A 58 11.86 2.29 -17.88
CA ALA A 58 12.36 2.97 -16.70
C ALA A 58 13.60 2.25 -16.11
N LEU A 59 13.62 0.92 -16.12
CA LEU A 59 14.76 0.12 -15.66
C LEU A 59 16.00 0.28 -16.56
N ASN A 60 15.85 0.65 -17.84
CA ASN A 60 16.97 1.00 -18.70
C ASN A 60 17.66 2.30 -18.26
N TRP A 61 16.89 3.24 -17.74
CA TRP A 61 17.42 4.51 -17.20
C TRP A 61 17.98 4.35 -15.78
N ASN A 62 17.23 3.67 -14.93
CA ASN A 62 17.61 3.44 -13.53
C ASN A 62 17.23 2.02 -13.06
N LYS A 63 18.17 1.11 -13.10
CA LYS A 63 17.99 -0.30 -12.66
C LYS A 63 17.59 -0.43 -11.19
N LYS A 64 17.79 0.61 -10.37
CA LYS A 64 17.44 0.65 -8.94
C LYS A 64 16.13 1.39 -8.66
N ASN A 65 15.36 1.76 -9.69
CA ASN A 65 14.05 2.34 -9.48
C ASN A 65 13.10 1.30 -8.87
N ALA A 66 12.74 1.50 -7.61
CA ALA A 66 11.94 0.54 -6.84
C ALA A 66 10.54 0.35 -7.44
N GLN A 67 9.90 1.44 -7.90
CA GLN A 67 8.57 1.40 -8.50
C GLN A 67 8.58 0.63 -9.83
N ALA A 68 9.60 0.85 -10.66
CA ALA A 68 9.75 0.10 -11.90
C ALA A 68 9.99 -1.41 -11.65
N GLN A 69 10.82 -1.74 -10.65
CA GLN A 69 11.04 -3.13 -10.25
C GLN A 69 9.76 -3.77 -9.71
N PHE A 70 8.97 -3.03 -8.92
CA PHE A 70 7.67 -3.49 -8.45
C PHE A 70 6.70 -3.76 -9.60
N SER A 71 6.53 -2.78 -10.51
CA SER A 71 5.63 -2.91 -11.67
C SER A 71 6.03 -4.06 -12.59
N GLU A 72 7.34 -4.21 -12.88
CA GLU A 72 7.84 -5.33 -13.69
C GLU A 72 7.61 -6.67 -13.00
N GLY A 73 7.88 -6.75 -11.68
CA GLY A 73 7.60 -7.94 -10.90
C GLY A 73 6.14 -8.37 -10.96
N LEU A 74 5.19 -7.42 -10.85
CA LEU A 74 3.75 -7.70 -11.00
C LEU A 74 3.40 -8.16 -12.42
N ARG A 75 3.97 -7.52 -13.44
CA ARG A 75 3.69 -7.82 -14.85
C ARG A 75 4.05 -9.27 -15.20
N ILE A 76 5.19 -9.75 -14.73
CA ILE A 76 5.68 -11.10 -15.04
C ILE A 76 5.24 -12.17 -14.04
N ALA A 77 4.56 -11.81 -12.95
CA ALA A 77 4.24 -12.68 -11.81
C ALA A 77 3.57 -14.00 -12.22
N LYS A 78 2.66 -13.96 -13.18
CA LYS A 78 1.94 -15.16 -13.67
C LYS A 78 2.79 -16.03 -14.57
N ALA A 79 3.62 -15.42 -15.44
CA ALA A 79 4.42 -16.13 -16.43
C ALA A 79 5.72 -16.68 -15.83
N ASN A 80 6.36 -15.93 -14.95
CA ASN A 80 7.63 -16.30 -14.33
C ASN A 80 7.68 -15.86 -12.85
N PRO A 81 7.12 -16.67 -11.93
CA PRO A 81 7.08 -16.34 -10.50
C PRO A 81 8.47 -16.19 -9.86
N ALA A 82 9.47 -16.90 -10.36
CA ALA A 82 10.85 -16.83 -9.83
C ALA A 82 11.49 -15.46 -10.11
N ASP A 83 11.44 -15.00 -11.36
CA ASP A 83 11.95 -13.68 -11.74
C ASP A 83 11.12 -12.57 -11.10
N ALA A 84 9.80 -12.73 -11.02
CA ALA A 84 8.91 -11.79 -10.31
C ALA A 84 9.36 -11.61 -8.86
N THR A 85 9.67 -12.71 -8.16
CA THR A 85 10.19 -12.67 -6.79
C THR A 85 11.52 -11.91 -6.71
N ALA A 86 12.41 -12.08 -7.69
CA ALA A 86 13.68 -11.37 -7.75
C ALA A 86 13.48 -9.85 -7.93
N TYR A 87 12.59 -9.45 -8.85
CA TYR A 87 12.23 -8.03 -9.05
C TYR A 87 11.60 -7.41 -7.80
N LEU A 88 10.59 -8.06 -7.21
CA LEU A 88 9.93 -7.57 -5.99
C LEU A 88 10.89 -7.49 -4.80
N SER A 89 11.79 -8.47 -4.64
CA SER A 89 12.83 -8.43 -3.63
C SER A 89 13.82 -7.29 -3.86
N SER A 90 14.10 -6.95 -5.13
CA SER A 90 14.93 -5.80 -5.47
C SER A 90 14.21 -4.48 -5.22
N ALA A 91 12.89 -4.40 -5.47
CA ALA A 91 12.07 -3.26 -5.13
C ALA A 91 12.14 -2.98 -3.61
N ILE A 92 11.95 -4.01 -2.78
CA ILE A 92 12.06 -3.90 -1.31
C ILE A 92 13.46 -3.45 -0.88
N ARG A 93 14.53 -3.99 -1.47
CA ARG A 93 15.90 -3.53 -1.14
C ARG A 93 16.13 -2.06 -1.46
N ASN A 94 15.52 -1.55 -2.52
CA ASN A 94 15.65 -0.16 -2.94
C ASN A 94 14.64 0.78 -2.26
N ASN A 95 13.50 0.26 -1.78
CA ASN A 95 12.50 0.94 -0.95
C ASN A 95 11.96 0.00 0.13
N PRO A 96 12.61 -0.10 1.29
CA PRO A 96 12.20 -1.03 2.36
C PRO A 96 10.84 -0.73 3.00
N THR A 97 10.25 0.43 2.73
CA THR A 97 8.93 0.82 3.24
C THR A 97 7.80 0.58 2.24
N ASP A 98 8.07 -0.09 1.13
CA ASP A 98 7.08 -0.39 0.09
C ASP A 98 6.18 -1.55 0.48
N GLY A 99 5.11 -1.27 1.25
CA GLY A 99 4.11 -2.26 1.65
C GLY A 99 3.52 -3.07 0.50
N PRO A 100 3.13 -2.47 -0.64
CA PRO A 100 2.68 -3.20 -1.83
C PRO A 100 3.64 -4.27 -2.33
N ALA A 101 4.94 -4.01 -2.33
CA ALA A 101 5.93 -5.01 -2.77
C ALA A 101 5.97 -6.24 -1.85
N TYR A 102 5.84 -6.03 -0.52
CA TYR A 102 5.69 -7.13 0.44
C TYR A 102 4.38 -7.90 0.23
N ALA A 103 3.26 -7.20 -0.02
CA ALA A 103 1.97 -7.85 -0.29
C ALA A 103 2.02 -8.71 -1.57
N ALA A 104 2.69 -8.22 -2.61
CA ALA A 104 2.90 -8.99 -3.84
C ALA A 104 3.77 -10.24 -3.61
N ILE A 105 4.84 -10.14 -2.82
CA ILE A 105 5.63 -11.30 -2.40
C ILE A 105 4.78 -12.29 -1.58
N ALA A 106 3.97 -11.79 -0.66
CA ALA A 106 3.07 -12.63 0.12
C ALA A 106 2.16 -13.47 -0.78
N ARG A 107 1.58 -12.86 -1.81
CA ARG A 107 0.74 -13.55 -2.78
C ARG A 107 1.52 -14.61 -3.56
N LEU A 108 2.70 -14.29 -4.09
CA LEU A 108 3.53 -15.29 -4.78
C LEU A 108 3.91 -16.47 -3.88
N LYS A 109 4.20 -16.21 -2.60
CA LYS A 109 4.49 -17.26 -1.63
C LYS A 109 3.27 -18.12 -1.33
N GLU A 110 2.08 -17.52 -1.23
CA GLU A 110 0.80 -18.20 -1.05
C GLU A 110 0.50 -19.11 -2.26
N ASP A 111 0.62 -18.58 -3.49
CA ASP A 111 0.38 -19.31 -4.73
C ASP A 111 1.34 -20.51 -4.89
N ASN A 112 2.56 -20.40 -4.34
CA ASN A 112 3.55 -21.48 -4.29
C ASN A 112 3.39 -22.43 -3.07
N GLY A 113 2.34 -22.28 -2.28
CA GLY A 113 2.06 -23.13 -1.11
C GLY A 113 2.95 -22.86 0.11
N ASN A 114 3.84 -21.86 0.08
CA ASN A 114 4.67 -21.50 1.22
C ASN A 114 3.92 -20.53 2.14
N LEU A 115 2.98 -21.09 2.89
CA LEU A 115 2.02 -20.34 3.69
C LEU A 115 2.67 -19.57 4.84
N ALA A 116 3.73 -20.10 5.45
CA ALA A 116 4.43 -19.41 6.54
C ALA A 116 5.15 -18.14 6.03
N ALA A 117 5.92 -18.27 4.95
CA ALA A 117 6.61 -17.12 4.35
C ALA A 117 5.62 -16.09 3.74
N ALA A 118 4.45 -16.54 3.29
CA ALA A 118 3.38 -15.64 2.84
C ALA A 118 2.82 -14.80 4.00
N GLU A 119 2.60 -15.43 5.16
CA GLU A 119 2.14 -14.75 6.36
C GLU A 119 3.14 -13.70 6.85
N GLU A 120 4.42 -14.06 6.95
CA GLU A 120 5.48 -13.11 7.32
C GLU A 120 5.54 -11.90 6.37
N ALA A 121 5.47 -12.16 5.08
CA ALA A 121 5.48 -11.09 4.08
C ALA A 121 4.23 -10.20 4.16
N MET A 122 3.04 -10.78 4.40
CA MET A 122 1.80 -10.00 4.56
C MET A 122 1.81 -9.17 5.86
N GLN A 123 2.36 -9.71 6.94
CA GLN A 123 2.55 -8.94 8.18
C GLN A 123 3.50 -7.76 7.95
N ALA A 124 4.62 -7.98 7.27
CA ALA A 124 5.53 -6.90 6.90
C ALA A 124 4.83 -5.84 6.03
N ALA A 125 4.03 -6.24 5.03
CA ALA A 125 3.26 -5.33 4.17
C ALA A 125 2.39 -4.37 4.99
N THR A 126 1.62 -4.92 5.93
CA THR A 126 0.70 -4.14 6.76
C THR A 126 1.40 -3.28 7.80
N GLN A 127 2.58 -3.69 8.29
CA GLN A 127 3.42 -2.88 9.17
C GLN A 127 4.05 -1.69 8.44
N MET A 128 4.52 -1.90 7.19
CA MET A 128 5.13 -0.83 6.38
C MET A 128 4.08 0.15 5.84
N ALA A 129 2.83 -0.31 5.62
CA ALA A 129 1.76 0.51 5.05
C ALA A 129 0.43 0.37 5.84
N PRO A 130 0.39 0.79 7.13
CA PRO A 130 -0.72 0.49 8.03
C PRO A 130 -2.05 1.17 7.68
N ARG A 131 -2.03 2.23 6.86
CA ARG A 131 -3.22 2.97 6.43
C ARG A 131 -3.46 2.92 4.92
N ARG A 132 -2.66 2.16 4.21
CA ARG A 132 -2.76 2.07 2.76
C ARG A 132 -3.85 1.07 2.37
N VAL A 133 -4.91 1.59 1.76
CA VAL A 133 -6.17 0.87 1.50
C VAL A 133 -5.96 -0.39 0.66
N ASP A 134 -5.16 -0.32 -0.41
CA ASP A 134 -4.84 -1.46 -1.27
C ASP A 134 -4.13 -2.60 -0.52
N VAL A 135 -3.13 -2.27 0.31
CA VAL A 135 -2.41 -3.26 1.13
C VAL A 135 -3.32 -3.89 2.18
N GLN A 136 -4.14 -3.08 2.84
CA GLN A 136 -5.08 -3.57 3.86
C GLN A 136 -6.19 -4.44 3.26
N LEU A 137 -6.65 -4.11 2.05
CA LEU A 137 -7.62 -4.93 1.31
C LEU A 137 -7.03 -6.29 0.92
N GLU A 138 -5.78 -6.31 0.43
CA GLU A 138 -5.09 -7.57 0.14
C GLU A 138 -4.85 -8.39 1.42
N ALA A 139 -4.53 -7.76 2.53
CA ALA A 139 -4.41 -8.45 3.83
C ALA A 139 -5.76 -9.02 4.29
N ALA A 140 -6.86 -8.28 4.16
CA ALA A 140 -8.19 -8.79 4.46
C ALA A 140 -8.51 -10.04 3.62
N ARG A 141 -8.29 -9.98 2.30
CA ARG A 141 -8.51 -11.11 1.38
C ARG A 141 -7.62 -12.31 1.74
N PHE A 142 -6.37 -12.08 2.08
CA PHE A 142 -5.41 -13.09 2.50
C PHE A 142 -5.91 -13.87 3.73
N TRP A 143 -6.37 -13.16 4.77
CA TRP A 143 -6.88 -13.80 5.98
C TRP A 143 -8.24 -14.47 5.78
N PHE A 144 -9.10 -13.92 4.91
CA PHE A 144 -10.35 -14.58 4.52
C PHE A 144 -10.11 -15.94 3.86
N ARG A 145 -9.19 -16.03 2.90
CA ARG A 145 -8.84 -17.30 2.25
C ARG A 145 -8.33 -18.34 3.23
N ARG A 146 -7.78 -17.92 4.36
CA ARG A 146 -7.27 -18.78 5.44
C ARG A 146 -8.28 -19.08 6.53
N GLY A 147 -9.50 -18.56 6.43
CA GLY A 147 -10.54 -18.72 7.43
C GLY A 147 -10.33 -17.91 8.72
N ASP A 148 -9.31 -17.03 8.78
CA ASP A 148 -9.10 -16.14 9.91
C ASP A 148 -9.95 -14.88 9.78
N ILE A 149 -11.25 -15.04 10.08
CA ILE A 149 -12.25 -13.98 9.96
C ILE A 149 -11.91 -12.80 10.89
N ALA A 150 -11.36 -13.07 12.07
CA ALA A 150 -11.05 -12.01 13.04
C ALA A 150 -9.94 -11.09 12.55
N ARG A 151 -8.85 -11.64 11.98
CA ARG A 151 -7.78 -10.86 11.36
C ARG A 151 -8.28 -10.16 10.10
N ALA A 152 -9.03 -10.82 9.24
CA ALA A 152 -9.61 -10.25 8.03
C ALA A 152 -10.47 -9.03 8.33
N MET A 153 -11.38 -9.11 9.31
CA MET A 153 -12.20 -7.99 9.74
C MET A 153 -11.38 -6.82 10.32
N GLY A 154 -10.26 -7.11 11.00
CA GLY A 154 -9.35 -6.07 11.47
C GLY A 154 -8.79 -5.22 10.32
N HIS A 155 -8.41 -5.86 9.22
CA HIS A 155 -7.94 -5.17 8.01
C HIS A 155 -9.09 -4.49 7.26
N MET A 156 -10.27 -5.11 7.19
CA MET A 156 -11.47 -4.47 6.61
C MET A 156 -11.85 -3.18 7.33
N ASP A 157 -11.72 -3.11 8.66
CA ASP A 157 -11.99 -1.89 9.42
C ASP A 157 -11.10 -0.72 8.96
N VAL A 158 -9.82 -1.00 8.71
CA VAL A 158 -8.90 0.01 8.16
C VAL A 158 -9.33 0.43 6.76
N VAL A 159 -9.68 -0.53 5.89
CA VAL A 159 -10.17 -0.23 4.53
C VAL A 159 -11.42 0.64 4.57
N LEU A 160 -12.41 0.30 5.40
CA LEU A 160 -13.67 1.05 5.52
C LEU A 160 -13.48 2.44 6.17
N THR A 161 -12.42 2.59 6.98
CA THR A 161 -12.10 3.87 7.62
C THR A 161 -11.43 4.85 6.66
N PHE A 162 -10.57 4.38 5.75
CA PHE A 162 -9.76 5.23 4.87
C PHE A 162 -10.16 5.15 3.39
N GLY A 163 -10.98 4.18 2.99
CA GLY A 163 -11.40 3.91 1.61
C GLY A 163 -12.91 3.99 1.43
N ASP A 164 -13.48 5.18 1.51
CA ASP A 164 -14.94 5.42 1.42
C ASP A 164 -15.58 4.80 0.16
N SER A 165 -14.87 4.81 -0.95
CA SER A 165 -15.34 4.27 -2.24
C SER A 165 -15.56 2.75 -2.23
N LEU A 166 -14.97 2.03 -1.28
CA LEU A 166 -15.09 0.57 -1.17
C LEU A 166 -16.24 0.12 -0.26
N ARG A 167 -16.96 1.04 0.38
CA ARG A 167 -18.04 0.70 1.32
C ARG A 167 -19.17 -0.05 0.64
N ASP A 168 -19.56 0.34 -0.55
CA ASP A 168 -20.63 -0.32 -1.31
C ASP A 168 -20.28 -1.77 -1.67
N GLU A 169 -19.01 -2.08 -1.85
CA GLU A 169 -18.51 -3.43 -2.11
C GLU A 169 -18.38 -4.25 -0.82
N LEU A 170 -17.93 -3.63 0.28
CA LEU A 170 -17.58 -4.35 1.51
C LEU A 170 -18.73 -4.48 2.51
N PHE A 171 -19.74 -3.59 2.49
CA PHE A 171 -20.90 -3.71 3.38
C PHE A 171 -21.72 -4.98 3.14
N PRO A 172 -21.96 -5.46 1.89
CA PRO A 172 -22.55 -6.78 1.67
C PRO A 172 -21.76 -7.91 2.33
N VAL A 173 -20.43 -7.86 2.23
CA VAL A 173 -19.56 -8.89 2.84
C VAL A 173 -19.69 -8.87 4.36
N LEU A 174 -19.65 -7.70 4.98
CA LEU A 174 -19.84 -7.56 6.43
C LEU A 174 -21.22 -8.03 6.91
N LEU A 175 -22.26 -7.70 6.15
CA LEU A 175 -23.61 -8.15 6.49
C LEU A 175 -23.72 -9.67 6.42
N ASN A 176 -23.19 -10.29 5.38
CA ASN A 176 -23.13 -11.73 5.25
C ASN A 176 -22.39 -12.38 6.43
N LEU A 177 -21.25 -11.83 6.85
CA LEU A 177 -20.53 -12.31 8.03
C LEU A 177 -21.33 -12.18 9.33
N ALA A 178 -22.16 -11.15 9.46
CA ALA A 178 -23.01 -10.93 10.62
C ALA A 178 -24.26 -11.82 10.62
N GLU A 179 -24.70 -12.30 9.46
CA GLU A 179 -25.88 -13.19 9.32
C GLU A 179 -25.51 -14.67 9.32
N ASP A 180 -24.31 -15.03 8.84
CA ASP A 180 -23.86 -16.42 8.77
C ASP A 180 -23.63 -17.01 10.17
N PRO A 181 -24.32 -18.11 10.55
CA PRO A 181 -24.12 -18.79 11.82
C PRO A 181 -22.68 -19.16 12.15
N ALA A 182 -21.85 -19.44 11.15
CA ALA A 182 -20.45 -19.84 11.34
C ALA A 182 -19.54 -18.66 11.70
N THR A 183 -19.87 -17.42 11.30
CA THR A 183 -19.00 -16.25 11.44
C THR A 183 -19.58 -15.13 12.30
N ARG A 184 -20.91 -15.12 12.51
CA ARG A 184 -21.62 -14.03 13.20
C ARG A 184 -21.07 -13.71 14.60
N GLU A 185 -20.68 -14.70 15.38
CA GLU A 185 -20.15 -14.45 16.73
C GLU A 185 -18.82 -13.68 16.68
N ILE A 186 -17.94 -14.05 15.74
CA ILE A 186 -16.67 -13.36 15.50
C ILE A 186 -16.93 -11.94 14.98
N ALA A 187 -17.86 -11.81 14.04
CA ALA A 187 -18.23 -10.51 13.46
C ALA A 187 -18.82 -9.58 14.52
N HIS A 188 -19.76 -10.06 15.31
CA HIS A 188 -20.39 -9.28 16.40
C HIS A 188 -19.35 -8.88 17.46
N ALA A 189 -18.52 -9.82 17.92
CA ALA A 189 -17.48 -9.53 18.89
C ALA A 189 -16.48 -8.47 18.41
N LYS A 190 -16.18 -8.46 17.11
CA LYS A 190 -15.29 -7.46 16.51
C LYS A 190 -15.94 -6.07 16.41
N LEU A 191 -17.21 -6.01 16.01
CA LEU A 191 -17.99 -4.79 15.88
C LEU A 191 -18.29 -4.12 17.23
N LEU A 192 -18.35 -4.89 18.33
CA LEU A 192 -18.61 -4.39 19.67
C LEU A 192 -17.40 -3.72 20.34
N LYS A 193 -16.17 -4.08 19.98
CA LYS A 193 -14.96 -3.74 20.76
C LYS A 193 -14.52 -2.28 20.65
N GLN A 194 -14.89 -1.58 19.60
CA GLN A 194 -14.34 -0.25 19.34
C GLN A 194 -15.35 0.68 18.68
N ARG A 195 -15.12 1.99 18.81
CA ARG A 195 -15.87 2.99 18.06
C ARG A 195 -15.51 2.93 16.58
N ILE A 196 -16.51 2.70 15.74
CA ILE A 196 -16.37 2.49 14.31
C ILE A 196 -16.89 3.74 13.57
N THR A 197 -16.06 4.39 12.79
CA THR A 197 -16.41 5.65 12.09
C THR A 197 -17.44 5.44 10.99
N TRP A 198 -17.40 4.30 10.32
CA TRP A 198 -18.32 3.92 9.23
C TRP A 198 -19.59 3.20 9.72
N TRP A 199 -19.75 2.99 11.03
CA TRP A 199 -20.91 2.29 11.61
C TRP A 199 -22.27 2.85 11.18
N PRO A 200 -22.51 4.17 11.20
CA PRO A 200 -23.84 4.69 10.83
C PRO A 200 -24.25 4.34 9.40
N GLN A 201 -23.30 4.33 8.47
CA GLN A 201 -23.54 3.97 7.08
C GLN A 201 -23.80 2.47 6.95
N PHE A 202 -23.00 1.64 7.61
CA PHE A 202 -23.21 0.18 7.63
C PHE A 202 -24.56 -0.19 8.25
N PHE A 203 -24.93 0.42 9.37
CA PHE A 203 -26.21 0.12 10.01
C PHE A 203 -27.40 0.50 9.12
N ASN A 204 -27.35 1.65 8.44
CA ASN A 204 -28.37 2.03 7.46
C ASN A 204 -28.44 1.03 6.29
N TYR A 205 -27.30 0.56 5.82
CA TYR A 205 -27.23 -0.48 4.81
C TYR A 205 -27.86 -1.79 5.31
N ALA A 206 -27.49 -2.24 6.51
CA ALA A 206 -28.03 -3.45 7.13
C ALA A 206 -29.54 -3.35 7.34
N ALA A 207 -30.05 -2.22 7.82
CA ALA A 207 -31.51 -1.99 7.99
C ALA A 207 -32.28 -2.11 6.67
N ALA A 208 -31.66 -1.75 5.55
CA ALA A 208 -32.26 -1.87 4.22
C ALA A 208 -32.14 -3.27 3.61
N LYS A 209 -31.07 -3.99 3.90
CA LYS A 209 -30.65 -5.19 3.15
C LYS A 209 -30.58 -6.48 3.96
N ALA A 210 -30.59 -6.42 5.30
CA ALA A 210 -30.54 -7.64 6.12
C ALA A 210 -31.68 -8.60 5.76
N THR A 211 -31.33 -9.87 5.62
CA THR A 211 -32.30 -10.95 5.34
C THR A 211 -32.96 -11.40 6.63
N ASN A 212 -32.20 -11.36 7.73
CA ASN A 212 -32.68 -11.80 9.05
C ASN A 212 -32.89 -10.58 9.98
N ILE A 213 -34.12 -10.39 10.44
CA ILE A 213 -34.48 -9.31 11.37
C ILE A 213 -33.78 -9.43 12.72
N GLU A 214 -33.46 -10.66 13.16
CA GLU A 214 -32.73 -10.87 14.42
C GLU A 214 -31.30 -10.32 14.33
N THR A 215 -30.63 -10.45 13.20
CA THR A 215 -29.33 -9.81 12.96
C THR A 215 -29.45 -8.30 13.15
N LEU A 216 -30.48 -7.68 12.57
CA LEU A 216 -30.70 -6.24 12.72
C LEU A 216 -30.99 -5.84 14.17
N ARG A 217 -31.74 -6.65 14.92
CA ARG A 217 -31.99 -6.42 16.35
C ARG A 217 -30.69 -6.44 17.17
N VAL A 218 -29.86 -7.45 16.93
CA VAL A 218 -28.53 -7.56 17.59
C VAL A 218 -27.66 -6.36 17.24
N LEU A 219 -27.56 -5.99 15.97
CA LEU A 219 -26.79 -4.82 15.53
C LEU A 219 -27.32 -3.51 16.15
N PHE A 220 -28.64 -3.38 16.33
CA PHE A 220 -29.25 -2.24 17.01
C PHE A 220 -28.89 -2.22 18.51
N GLN A 221 -29.00 -3.37 19.19
CA GLN A 221 -28.59 -3.50 20.59
C GLN A 221 -27.12 -3.13 20.81
N MET A 222 -26.27 -3.46 19.86
CA MET A 222 -24.85 -3.04 19.89
C MET A 222 -24.67 -1.53 19.87
N GLN A 223 -25.54 -0.78 19.17
CA GLN A 223 -25.53 0.69 19.21
C GLN A 223 -25.94 1.23 20.58
N THR A 224 -26.97 0.65 21.19
CA THR A 224 -27.51 1.14 22.47
C THR A 224 -26.64 0.80 23.67
N GLY A 225 -25.92 -0.32 23.64
CA GLY A 225 -25.07 -0.82 24.73
C GLY A 225 -23.57 -0.67 24.52
N GLY A 226 -23.13 -0.13 23.38
CA GLY A 226 -21.73 -0.11 22.96
C GLY A 226 -21.18 1.28 22.66
N PRO A 227 -19.94 1.35 22.13
CA PRO A 227 -19.27 2.61 21.81
C PRO A 227 -19.85 3.34 20.60
N ASN A 228 -20.70 2.68 19.81
CA ASN A 228 -21.29 3.22 18.58
C ASN A 228 -22.66 3.84 18.90
N ALA A 229 -22.72 5.16 18.88
CA ALA A 229 -23.96 5.89 19.21
C ALA A 229 -25.06 5.66 18.17
N VAL A 230 -26.31 5.52 18.65
CA VAL A 230 -27.49 5.50 17.81
C VAL A 230 -27.68 6.89 17.17
N THR A 231 -27.76 6.91 15.85
CA THR A 231 -28.11 8.15 15.11
C THR A 231 -29.61 8.21 14.87
N THR A 232 -30.17 9.43 14.76
CA THR A 232 -31.59 9.62 14.40
C THR A 232 -31.94 8.88 13.11
N LYS A 233 -31.06 8.95 12.11
CA LYS A 233 -31.22 8.26 10.82
C LYS A 233 -31.21 6.74 10.98
N GLY A 234 -30.31 6.21 11.82
CA GLY A 234 -30.25 4.78 12.13
C GLY A 234 -31.51 4.29 12.85
N LEU A 235 -32.00 5.04 13.83
CA LEU A 235 -33.26 4.72 14.51
C LEU A 235 -34.43 4.72 13.53
N GLN A 236 -34.54 5.72 12.67
CA GLN A 236 -35.60 5.77 11.64
C GLN A 236 -35.54 4.56 10.71
N ALA A 237 -34.35 4.20 10.22
CA ALA A 237 -34.15 3.04 9.35
C ALA A 237 -34.59 1.75 10.04
N TYR A 238 -34.25 1.57 11.33
CA TYR A 238 -34.66 0.42 12.13
C TYR A 238 -36.18 0.34 12.31
N LEU A 239 -36.83 1.46 12.71
CA LEU A 239 -38.28 1.50 12.91
C LEU A 239 -39.02 1.26 11.59
N GLN A 240 -38.59 1.84 10.49
CA GLN A 240 -39.16 1.60 9.16
C GLN A 240 -39.05 0.14 8.74
N ARG A 241 -37.97 -0.54 9.12
CA ARG A 241 -37.82 -1.98 8.85
C ARG A 241 -38.79 -2.81 9.67
N LEU A 242 -38.93 -2.55 10.99
CA LEU A 242 -39.90 -3.23 11.86
C LEU A 242 -41.34 -3.04 11.36
N GLN A 243 -41.67 -1.82 10.92
CA GLN A 243 -42.99 -1.53 10.36
C GLN A 243 -43.27 -2.34 9.08
N ARG A 244 -42.30 -2.46 8.18
CA ARG A 244 -42.44 -3.26 6.96
C ARG A 244 -42.65 -4.75 7.24
N GLU A 245 -42.07 -5.26 8.31
CA GLU A 245 -42.20 -6.66 8.74
C GLU A 245 -43.40 -6.91 9.66
N ASN A 246 -44.22 -5.88 9.95
CA ASN A 246 -45.34 -5.93 10.93
C ASN A 246 -44.92 -6.40 12.32
N LEU A 247 -43.75 -5.96 12.80
CA LEU A 247 -43.15 -6.38 14.07
C LEU A 247 -43.19 -5.26 15.14
N TRP A 248 -44.20 -4.41 15.10
CA TRP A 248 -44.43 -3.39 16.13
C TRP A 248 -44.99 -3.99 17.40
#